data_b39381bebe1f29e2a8729a6ea26eb126
#
_entry.id   b39381bebe1f29e2a8729a6ea26eb126
#
_cell.length_a   1.000
_cell.length_b   1.000
_cell.length_c   1.000
_cell.angle_alpha   90.00
_cell.angle_beta   90.00
_cell.angle_gamma   90.00
#
_symmetry.space_group_name_H-M   'P 1'
#
loop_
_entity.id
_entity.type
_entity.pdbx_description
1 polymer ?
#
loop_
_entity_poly.entity_id
_entity_poly.type
_entity_poly.pdbx_seq_one_letter_code
_entity_poly.pdbx_strand_id
1 'polypeptide(L)'
;MTIAAVAAPITATYGSTDPTAPLVVLLHGRGSDEREILGLAPHLPSGPAYAAVRAPIAEGGGFAWFANRGIGRPIAGSLRSTMDWFRTWLDEVAPAGRPVILVGFSGGAAFAGGLVLDDPIRYSGAAILYGTLPFDAGLVVGPGRLAHLPVFVAQGDGDHVIPRELLDRTWDYLLSESGAPAVVQRQPGGHQLTRSSIRHLGEWIAHRLAFIDHHGAAPAAPTAQVTWPTLHDGELPERSGPRPEVSWTIPQQQETQSSPAHLQERLMEAIRALAGVEVGPSRISVPGARGFALHEGSDDQQAFLVPQVGEFAHLHPDHDGSLHVALPPDMAADVSAKGWGRPHMWAGTRLSPGFMMVYGPRDEDEFVTVLGIVTASHAYASGTDASVR
;
A
#
# COMPACT_ATOMS: atom_id res chain seq x y z
N MET A 1 -14.54 33.75 -22.42
CA MET A 1 -13.38 34.06 -21.58
C MET A 1 -12.34 32.99 -21.84
N THR A 2 -11.26 33.33 -22.52
CA THR A 2 -10.15 32.42 -22.80
C THR A 2 -9.43 32.17 -21.47
N ILE A 3 -9.42 30.94 -21.01
CA ILE A 3 -8.65 30.53 -19.83
C ILE A 3 -7.18 30.76 -20.23
N ALA A 4 -6.51 31.70 -19.56
CA ALA A 4 -5.07 31.86 -19.71
C ALA A 4 -4.40 30.51 -19.43
N ALA A 5 -3.59 30.00 -20.35
CA ALA A 5 -2.82 28.79 -20.14
C ALA A 5 -1.97 29.00 -18.89
N VAL A 6 -2.22 28.19 -17.85
CA VAL A 6 -1.39 28.23 -16.65
C VAL A 6 -0.02 27.74 -17.06
N ALA A 7 1.03 28.52 -16.75
CA ALA A 7 2.41 28.16 -17.11
C ALA A 7 2.81 26.79 -16.54
N ALA A 8 3.66 26.08 -17.24
CA ALA A 8 4.22 24.82 -16.76
C ALA A 8 4.89 25.00 -15.38
N PRO A 9 4.89 23.99 -14.52
CA PRO A 9 5.54 24.05 -13.22
C PRO A 9 7.02 24.43 -13.31
N ILE A 10 7.48 25.27 -12.37
CA ILE A 10 8.90 25.43 -12.14
C ILE A 10 9.37 24.19 -11.37
N THR A 11 10.42 23.55 -11.87
CA THR A 11 10.95 22.32 -11.30
C THR A 11 12.44 22.42 -11.02
N ALA A 12 12.90 21.71 -10.01
CA ALA A 12 14.32 21.45 -9.76
C ALA A 12 14.55 19.92 -9.78
N THR A 13 15.66 19.46 -10.33
CA THR A 13 15.90 18.03 -10.58
C THR A 13 17.20 17.55 -9.96
N TYR A 14 17.26 16.24 -9.67
CA TYR A 14 18.43 15.54 -9.15
C TYR A 14 18.40 14.07 -9.59
N GLY A 15 19.55 13.39 -9.61
CA GLY A 15 19.66 11.96 -9.88
C GLY A 15 19.72 11.61 -11.36
N SER A 16 19.02 10.56 -11.78
CA SER A 16 19.08 10.04 -13.14
C SER A 16 18.54 11.03 -14.20
N THR A 17 19.22 11.11 -15.32
CA THR A 17 18.75 11.84 -16.52
C THR A 17 18.11 10.94 -17.55
N ASP A 18 18.05 9.62 -17.28
CA ASP A 18 17.37 8.65 -18.14
C ASP A 18 15.86 8.89 -18.10
N PRO A 19 15.21 9.18 -19.23
CA PRO A 19 13.77 9.43 -19.27
C PRO A 19 12.91 8.19 -18.92
N THR A 20 13.51 7.00 -18.92
CA THR A 20 12.83 5.74 -18.54
C THR A 20 13.00 5.39 -17.08
N ALA A 21 13.98 5.97 -16.38
CA ALA A 21 14.17 5.73 -14.96
C ALA A 21 12.91 6.09 -14.14
N PRO A 22 12.59 5.36 -13.07
CA PRO A 22 11.51 5.74 -12.17
C PRO A 22 11.62 7.19 -11.72
N LEU A 23 10.50 7.90 -11.65
CA LEU A 23 10.44 9.30 -11.24
C LEU A 23 9.93 9.42 -9.81
N VAL A 24 10.73 10.02 -8.93
CA VAL A 24 10.31 10.40 -7.57
C VAL A 24 10.00 11.89 -7.57
N VAL A 25 8.73 12.25 -7.36
CA VAL A 25 8.28 13.64 -7.33
C VAL A 25 8.21 14.13 -5.88
N LEU A 26 8.96 15.19 -5.58
CA LEU A 26 9.04 15.79 -4.25
C LEU A 26 8.12 17.02 -4.19
N LEU A 27 7.21 17.05 -3.21
CA LEU A 27 6.16 18.06 -3.04
C LEU A 27 6.35 18.75 -1.69
N HIS A 28 6.73 20.03 -1.74
CA HIS A 28 7.11 20.82 -0.57
C HIS A 28 5.94 21.19 0.35
N GLY A 29 6.24 21.59 1.58
CA GLY A 29 5.27 22.14 2.53
C GLY A 29 4.79 23.54 2.14
N ARG A 30 3.66 23.98 2.74
CA ARG A 30 3.13 25.34 2.54
C ARG A 30 4.15 26.38 2.97
N GLY A 31 4.36 27.40 2.16
CA GLY A 31 5.31 28.48 2.40
C GLY A 31 6.77 28.17 2.04
N SER A 32 7.04 26.97 1.50
CA SER A 32 8.32 26.52 0.99
C SER A 32 8.38 26.54 -0.54
N ASP A 33 9.40 25.98 -1.14
CA ASP A 33 9.61 25.89 -2.58
C ASP A 33 10.25 24.56 -3.03
N GLU A 34 10.46 24.42 -4.35
CA GLU A 34 11.06 23.23 -4.97
C GLU A 34 12.51 23.01 -4.58
N ARG A 35 13.27 24.07 -4.27
CA ARG A 35 14.70 23.96 -3.96
C ARG A 35 14.91 23.40 -2.55
N GLU A 36 14.08 23.85 -1.61
CA GLU A 36 14.12 23.39 -0.23
C GLU A 36 13.81 21.88 -0.16
N ILE A 37 12.74 21.43 -0.77
CA ILE A 37 12.36 20.00 -0.72
C ILE A 37 13.32 19.12 -1.52
N LEU A 38 13.94 19.63 -2.60
CA LEU A 38 14.96 18.90 -3.36
C LEU A 38 16.17 18.54 -2.50
N GLY A 39 16.43 19.30 -1.42
CA GLY A 39 17.47 18.98 -0.44
C GLY A 39 17.33 17.60 0.20
N LEU A 40 16.18 16.92 0.08
CA LEU A 40 16.03 15.53 0.51
C LEU A 40 16.69 14.53 -0.46
N ALA A 41 16.75 14.83 -1.75
CA ALA A 41 17.16 13.87 -2.77
C ALA A 41 18.56 13.25 -2.55
N PRO A 42 19.60 13.99 -2.07
CA PRO A 42 20.89 13.41 -1.75
C PRO A 42 20.88 12.38 -0.61
N HIS A 43 19.82 12.33 0.19
CA HIS A 43 19.64 11.40 1.32
C HIS A 43 18.74 10.20 0.97
N LEU A 44 18.25 10.14 -0.25
CA LEU A 44 17.38 9.09 -0.76
C LEU A 44 18.15 8.17 -1.72
N PRO A 45 17.60 7.01 -2.13
CA PRO A 45 18.29 6.06 -3.01
C PRO A 45 18.80 6.69 -4.31
N SER A 46 19.97 6.29 -4.76
CA SER A 46 20.45 6.56 -6.11
C SER A 46 19.71 5.67 -7.12
N GLY A 47 19.62 6.10 -8.36
CA GLY A 47 19.01 5.34 -9.46
C GLY A 47 17.79 6.03 -10.08
N PRO A 48 16.78 6.48 -9.34
CA PRO A 48 15.66 7.20 -9.92
C PRO A 48 16.03 8.63 -10.34
N ALA A 49 15.18 9.21 -11.18
CA ALA A 49 15.13 10.66 -11.38
C ALA A 49 14.32 11.29 -10.25
N TYR A 50 14.77 12.41 -9.70
CA TYR A 50 14.04 13.22 -8.73
C TYR A 50 13.60 14.54 -9.38
N ALA A 51 12.34 14.91 -9.19
CA ALA A 51 11.83 16.21 -9.60
C ALA A 51 11.08 16.86 -8.43
N ALA A 52 11.57 17.97 -7.95
CA ALA A 52 10.85 18.82 -7.00
C ALA A 52 10.07 19.87 -7.77
N VAL A 53 8.78 20.01 -7.45
CA VAL A 53 7.84 20.88 -8.16
C VAL A 53 7.46 22.05 -7.27
N ARG A 54 7.51 23.27 -7.82
CA ARG A 54 7.02 24.46 -7.13
C ARG A 54 5.50 24.53 -7.22
N ALA A 55 4.83 24.65 -6.09
CA ALA A 55 3.40 24.85 -6.03
C ALA A 55 2.98 26.19 -6.71
N PRO A 56 1.78 26.27 -7.32
CA PRO A 56 1.44 27.40 -8.22
C PRO A 56 0.98 28.69 -7.49
N ILE A 57 0.62 28.62 -6.22
CA ILE A 57 0.04 29.74 -5.48
C ILE A 57 1.12 30.42 -4.63
N ALA A 58 1.51 31.64 -4.98
CA ALA A 58 2.44 32.42 -4.16
C ALA A 58 1.80 32.81 -2.83
N GLU A 59 2.46 32.53 -1.73
CA GLU A 59 1.95 32.78 -0.38
C GLU A 59 3.07 32.94 0.66
N GLY A 60 3.07 34.05 1.38
CA GLY A 60 3.94 34.24 2.56
C GLY A 60 5.45 34.16 2.30
N GLY A 61 5.89 34.54 1.11
CA GLY A 61 7.30 34.44 0.71
C GLY A 61 7.72 33.09 0.12
N GLY A 62 6.81 32.11 0.08
CA GLY A 62 6.93 30.82 -0.57
C GLY A 62 5.72 30.48 -1.40
N PHE A 63 5.34 29.19 -1.43
CA PHE A 63 4.28 28.70 -2.32
C PHE A 63 3.35 27.70 -1.62
N ALA A 64 2.10 27.60 -2.12
CA ALA A 64 1.07 26.71 -1.63
C ALA A 64 0.40 25.93 -2.78
N TRP A 65 0.02 24.69 -2.51
CA TRP A 65 -0.64 23.79 -3.47
C TRP A 65 -2.12 24.14 -3.67
N PHE A 66 -2.75 24.66 -2.64
CA PHE A 66 -4.19 24.97 -2.65
C PHE A 66 -4.52 26.02 -1.60
N ALA A 67 -5.62 26.73 -1.80
CA ALA A 67 -6.20 27.58 -0.79
C ALA A 67 -6.88 26.72 0.30
N ASN A 68 -6.75 27.10 1.56
CA ASN A 68 -7.28 26.42 2.73
C ASN A 68 -8.46 27.15 3.38
N ARG A 69 -9.41 26.38 3.93
CA ARG A 69 -10.37 26.85 4.94
C ARG A 69 -9.81 26.77 6.38
N GLY A 70 -8.74 26.03 6.54
CA GLY A 70 -8.01 25.78 7.77
C GLY A 70 -6.89 24.75 7.48
N ILE A 71 -5.96 24.55 8.40
CA ILE A 71 -4.84 23.63 8.24
C ILE A 71 -5.38 22.21 7.95
N GLY A 72 -4.89 21.59 6.88
CA GLY A 72 -5.34 20.28 6.44
C GLY A 72 -6.74 20.23 5.81
N ARG A 73 -7.37 21.38 5.59
CA ARG A 73 -8.73 21.50 5.04
C ARG A 73 -8.74 22.31 3.74
N PRO A 74 -8.32 21.74 2.61
CA PRO A 74 -8.25 22.45 1.32
C PRO A 74 -9.63 22.86 0.82
N ILE A 75 -9.65 23.96 0.07
CA ILE A 75 -10.81 24.34 -0.75
C ILE A 75 -10.82 23.43 -1.97
N ALA A 76 -11.87 22.63 -2.13
CA ALA A 76 -11.99 21.57 -3.14
C ALA A 76 -11.68 22.06 -4.57
N GLY A 77 -12.24 23.18 -5.00
CA GLY A 77 -11.98 23.74 -6.33
C GLY A 77 -10.52 24.14 -6.54
N SER A 78 -9.88 24.72 -5.51
CA SER A 78 -8.46 25.10 -5.59
C SER A 78 -7.55 23.85 -5.68
N LEU A 79 -7.82 22.84 -4.87
CA LEU A 79 -7.10 21.58 -4.93
C LEU A 79 -7.23 20.92 -6.30
N ARG A 80 -8.45 20.80 -6.82
CA ARG A 80 -8.73 20.20 -8.13
C ARG A 80 -7.99 20.91 -9.26
N SER A 81 -8.09 22.24 -9.33
CA SER A 81 -7.40 23.04 -10.37
C SER A 81 -5.88 22.82 -10.34
N THR A 82 -5.28 22.71 -9.16
CA THR A 82 -3.84 22.44 -9.04
C THR A 82 -3.51 20.99 -9.41
N MET A 83 -4.38 20.02 -9.09
CA MET A 83 -4.19 18.64 -9.51
C MET A 83 -4.21 18.50 -11.03
N ASP A 84 -5.14 19.16 -11.72
CA ASP A 84 -5.25 19.15 -13.18
C ASP A 84 -4.01 19.79 -13.84
N TRP A 85 -3.56 20.93 -13.31
CA TRP A 85 -2.32 21.57 -13.75
C TRP A 85 -1.09 20.68 -13.55
N PHE A 86 -0.97 20.03 -12.39
CA PHE A 86 0.15 19.13 -12.10
C PHE A 86 0.15 17.89 -12.99
N ARG A 87 -1.03 17.31 -13.28
CA ARG A 87 -1.15 16.16 -14.18
C ARG A 87 -0.72 16.48 -15.59
N THR A 88 -1.09 17.66 -16.12
CA THR A 88 -0.66 18.09 -17.44
C THR A 88 0.86 18.07 -17.55
N TRP A 89 1.57 18.60 -16.56
CA TRP A 89 3.03 18.51 -16.51
C TRP A 89 3.52 17.08 -16.32
N LEU A 90 2.90 16.32 -15.43
CA LEU A 90 3.33 14.95 -15.14
C LEU A 90 3.25 14.05 -16.38
N ASP A 91 2.22 14.19 -17.19
CA ASP A 91 2.03 13.40 -18.41
C ASP A 91 3.08 13.72 -19.47
N GLU A 92 3.62 14.95 -19.48
CA GLU A 92 4.73 15.32 -20.36
C GLU A 92 6.06 14.71 -19.90
N VAL A 93 6.35 14.73 -18.58
CA VAL A 93 7.65 14.27 -18.06
C VAL A 93 7.67 12.78 -17.70
N ALA A 94 6.50 12.20 -17.46
CA ALA A 94 6.33 10.79 -17.12
C ALA A 94 5.13 10.22 -17.90
N PRO A 95 5.29 9.91 -19.19
CA PRO A 95 4.23 9.29 -19.99
C PRO A 95 3.80 7.95 -19.38
N ALA A 96 2.67 7.43 -19.87
CA ALA A 96 2.11 6.16 -19.40
C ALA A 96 3.18 5.03 -19.45
N GLY A 97 3.28 4.29 -18.36
CA GLY A 97 4.29 3.23 -18.18
C GLY A 97 5.56 3.67 -17.44
N ARG A 98 5.87 4.96 -17.33
CA ARG A 98 6.95 5.42 -16.44
C ARG A 98 6.49 5.37 -14.98
N PRO A 99 7.20 4.62 -14.11
CA PRO A 99 6.85 4.56 -12.68
C PRO A 99 6.99 5.91 -12.00
N VAL A 100 5.97 6.31 -11.21
CA VAL A 100 5.97 7.57 -10.46
C VAL A 100 5.72 7.32 -8.99
N ILE A 101 6.62 7.78 -8.13
CA ILE A 101 6.46 7.78 -6.67
C ILE A 101 6.30 9.22 -6.20
N LEU A 102 5.23 9.52 -5.47
CA LEU A 102 5.01 10.84 -4.87
C LEU A 102 5.58 10.88 -3.46
N VAL A 103 6.26 11.95 -3.10
CA VAL A 103 6.75 12.23 -1.74
C VAL A 103 6.30 13.62 -1.34
N GLY A 104 5.32 13.70 -0.47
CA GLY A 104 4.77 14.98 -0.01
C GLY A 104 5.05 15.24 1.48
N PHE A 105 5.46 16.48 1.79
CA PHE A 105 5.61 16.96 3.15
C PHE A 105 4.54 17.99 3.48
N SER A 106 3.85 17.87 4.63
CA SER A 106 2.89 18.85 5.14
C SER A 106 1.78 19.18 4.12
N GLY A 107 1.71 20.39 3.59
CA GLY A 107 0.81 20.78 2.51
C GLY A 107 1.00 19.94 1.25
N GLY A 108 2.25 19.58 0.92
CA GLY A 108 2.58 18.64 -0.17
C GLY A 108 2.09 17.21 0.08
N ALA A 109 2.02 16.78 1.34
CA ALA A 109 1.43 15.49 1.70
C ALA A 109 -0.08 15.46 1.42
N ALA A 110 -0.80 16.53 1.76
CA ALA A 110 -2.22 16.64 1.44
C ALA A 110 -2.46 16.72 -0.09
N PHE A 111 -1.56 17.36 -0.83
CA PHE A 111 -1.62 17.40 -2.29
C PHE A 111 -1.34 16.02 -2.91
N ALA A 112 -0.28 15.33 -2.48
CA ALA A 112 -0.01 13.94 -2.87
C ALA A 112 -1.21 13.03 -2.55
N GLY A 113 -1.77 13.16 -1.35
CA GLY A 113 -2.97 12.45 -0.94
C GLY A 113 -4.17 12.70 -1.86
N GLY A 114 -4.35 13.94 -2.31
CA GLY A 114 -5.39 14.30 -3.30
C GLY A 114 -5.19 13.56 -4.62
N LEU A 115 -3.98 13.60 -5.15
CA LEU A 115 -3.62 12.94 -6.41
C LEU A 115 -3.88 11.43 -6.36
N VAL A 116 -3.45 10.75 -5.29
CA VAL A 116 -3.62 9.28 -5.18
C VAL A 116 -5.05 8.87 -4.85
N LEU A 117 -5.81 9.68 -4.13
CA LEU A 117 -7.23 9.41 -3.90
C LEU A 117 -8.06 9.57 -5.17
N ASP A 118 -7.67 10.48 -6.07
CA ASP A 118 -8.38 10.70 -7.32
C ASP A 118 -8.01 9.66 -8.40
N ASP A 119 -6.72 9.34 -8.55
CA ASP A 119 -6.22 8.34 -9.51
C ASP A 119 -5.09 7.49 -8.91
N PRO A 120 -5.41 6.46 -8.10
CA PRO A 120 -4.39 5.64 -7.44
C PRO A 120 -3.54 4.81 -8.40
N ILE A 121 -4.07 4.42 -9.56
CA ILE A 121 -3.38 3.54 -10.51
C ILE A 121 -2.27 4.25 -11.29
N ARG A 122 -2.30 5.58 -11.33
CA ARG A 122 -1.28 6.40 -11.99
C ARG A 122 0.08 6.32 -11.30
N TYR A 123 0.12 5.93 -10.02
CA TYR A 123 1.28 6.03 -9.18
C TYR A 123 1.78 4.66 -8.70
N SER A 124 3.10 4.52 -8.61
CA SER A 124 3.76 3.31 -8.10
C SER A 124 4.00 3.34 -6.59
N GLY A 125 3.63 4.43 -5.93
CA GLY A 125 3.69 4.61 -4.48
C GLY A 125 3.52 6.06 -4.07
N ALA A 126 3.20 6.29 -2.79
CA ALA A 126 3.10 7.63 -2.21
C ALA A 126 3.62 7.67 -0.77
N ALA A 127 4.36 8.73 -0.44
CA ALA A 127 4.78 9.04 0.93
C ALA A 127 4.05 10.27 1.44
N ILE A 128 3.33 10.12 2.55
CA ILE A 128 2.55 11.15 3.25
C ILE A 128 3.30 11.51 4.52
N LEU A 129 4.08 12.59 4.45
CA LEU A 129 5.00 12.97 5.51
C LEU A 129 4.47 14.16 6.31
N TYR A 130 4.22 13.97 7.60
CA TYR A 130 3.79 15.03 8.53
C TYR A 130 2.63 15.85 7.99
N GLY A 131 1.62 15.18 7.44
CA GLY A 131 0.45 15.78 6.83
C GLY A 131 -0.78 14.88 6.94
N THR A 132 -1.85 15.29 6.29
CA THR A 132 -3.15 14.61 6.28
C THR A 132 -3.64 14.41 4.86
N LEU A 133 -4.50 13.42 4.65
CA LEU A 133 -5.27 13.32 3.41
C LEU A 133 -6.35 14.41 3.34
N PRO A 134 -6.70 14.89 2.14
CA PRO A 134 -7.69 15.96 1.97
C PRO A 134 -9.13 15.42 1.98
N PHE A 135 -9.55 14.83 3.09
CA PHE A 135 -10.83 14.13 3.25
C PHE A 135 -12.07 14.95 2.87
N ASP A 136 -12.03 16.26 3.16
CA ASP A 136 -13.21 17.16 2.98
C ASP A 136 -13.16 17.92 1.65
N ALA A 137 -12.35 17.46 0.69
CA ALA A 137 -12.15 18.12 -0.61
C ALA A 137 -13.01 17.55 -1.75
N GLY A 138 -14.00 16.71 -1.45
CA GLY A 138 -14.90 16.13 -2.44
C GLY A 138 -14.24 15.04 -3.31
N LEU A 139 -13.19 14.41 -2.80
CA LEU A 139 -12.55 13.23 -3.39
C LEU A 139 -13.23 11.96 -2.90
N VAL A 140 -13.14 10.89 -3.69
CA VAL A 140 -13.65 9.59 -3.28
C VAL A 140 -12.73 9.02 -2.21
N VAL A 141 -13.26 8.88 -1.00
CA VAL A 141 -12.59 8.26 0.15
C VAL A 141 -13.47 7.10 0.59
N GLY A 142 -13.01 5.88 0.42
CA GLY A 142 -13.80 4.70 0.77
C GLY A 142 -12.93 3.46 0.94
N PRO A 143 -13.55 2.35 1.39
CA PRO A 143 -12.84 1.08 1.55
C PRO A 143 -12.19 0.62 0.25
N GLY A 144 -10.95 0.13 0.34
CA GLY A 144 -10.22 -0.42 -0.79
C GLY A 144 -9.75 0.59 -1.86
N ARG A 145 -9.98 1.91 -1.66
CA ARG A 145 -9.64 2.92 -2.68
C ARG A 145 -8.17 2.91 -3.11
N LEU A 146 -7.27 2.53 -2.20
CA LEU A 146 -5.82 2.51 -2.44
C LEU A 146 -5.24 1.08 -2.41
N ALA A 147 -6.05 0.06 -2.70
CA ALA A 147 -5.67 -1.35 -2.54
C ALA A 147 -4.39 -1.75 -3.30
N HIS A 148 -4.09 -1.09 -4.41
CA HIS A 148 -2.91 -1.37 -5.25
C HIS A 148 -1.77 -0.37 -5.07
N LEU A 149 -1.93 0.64 -4.21
CA LEU A 149 -0.96 1.71 -4.04
C LEU A 149 -0.20 1.58 -2.72
N PRO A 150 1.08 1.19 -2.73
CA PRO A 150 1.91 1.23 -1.54
C PRO A 150 2.06 2.64 -0.99
N VAL A 151 1.82 2.80 0.31
CA VAL A 151 1.89 4.10 0.99
C VAL A 151 2.86 4.05 2.16
N PHE A 152 3.71 5.09 2.28
CA PHE A 152 4.52 5.34 3.46
C PHE A 152 3.95 6.54 4.21
N VAL A 153 3.77 6.42 5.52
CA VAL A 153 3.27 7.50 6.38
C VAL A 153 4.24 7.78 7.50
N ALA A 154 4.61 9.04 7.68
CA ALA A 154 5.36 9.49 8.85
C ALA A 154 4.62 10.61 9.56
N GLN A 155 4.50 10.49 10.89
CA GLN A 155 3.87 11.48 11.77
C GLN A 155 4.73 11.71 13.01
N GLY A 156 4.68 12.93 13.57
CA GLY A 156 5.24 13.26 14.86
C GLY A 156 4.17 13.20 15.96
N ASP A 157 4.48 12.54 17.09
CA ASP A 157 3.56 12.47 18.23
C ASP A 157 3.25 13.85 18.84
N GLY A 158 4.22 14.75 18.77
CA GLY A 158 4.13 16.15 19.21
C GLY A 158 3.85 17.12 18.08
N ASP A 159 3.27 16.69 16.95
CA ASP A 159 2.85 17.59 15.87
C ASP A 159 1.66 18.44 16.34
N HIS A 160 1.90 19.73 16.50
CA HIS A 160 0.89 20.75 16.88
C HIS A 160 0.48 21.64 15.70
N VAL A 161 1.03 21.40 14.50
CA VAL A 161 0.69 22.14 13.29
C VAL A 161 -0.54 21.53 12.62
N ILE A 162 -0.51 20.21 12.38
CA ILE A 162 -1.65 19.51 11.83
C ILE A 162 -2.64 19.16 12.95
N PRO A 163 -3.95 19.46 12.82
CA PRO A 163 -4.96 19.05 13.79
C PRO A 163 -4.90 17.56 14.07
N ARG A 164 -4.87 17.17 15.35
CA ARG A 164 -4.68 15.79 15.79
C ARG A 164 -5.73 14.85 15.17
N GLU A 165 -6.99 15.31 15.10
CA GLU A 165 -8.08 14.52 14.51
C GLU A 165 -7.85 14.21 13.03
N LEU A 166 -7.13 15.06 12.28
CA LEU A 166 -6.79 14.80 10.89
C LEU A 166 -5.60 13.85 10.74
N LEU A 167 -4.62 13.94 11.65
CA LEU A 167 -3.52 12.98 11.71
C LEU A 167 -4.03 11.58 12.02
N ASP A 168 -4.91 11.46 13.03
CA ASP A 168 -5.49 10.19 13.43
C ASP A 168 -6.40 9.64 12.34
N ARG A 169 -7.27 10.46 11.73
CA ARG A 169 -8.11 10.04 10.60
C ARG A 169 -7.29 9.55 9.40
N THR A 170 -6.16 10.21 9.10
CA THR A 170 -5.24 9.76 8.02
C THR A 170 -4.63 8.41 8.36
N TRP A 171 -4.18 8.26 9.60
CA TRP A 171 -3.61 7.02 10.11
C TRP A 171 -4.60 5.88 10.03
N ASP A 172 -5.78 6.06 10.60
CA ASP A 172 -6.85 5.05 10.65
C ASP A 172 -7.29 4.65 9.24
N TYR A 173 -7.55 5.62 8.37
CA TYR A 173 -7.96 5.36 6.99
C TYR A 173 -6.90 4.55 6.22
N LEU A 174 -5.63 4.97 6.26
CA LEU A 174 -4.56 4.31 5.51
C LEU A 174 -4.27 2.90 6.03
N LEU A 175 -4.46 2.66 7.32
CA LEU A 175 -4.20 1.35 7.92
C LEU A 175 -5.42 0.41 7.88
N SER A 176 -6.66 0.93 7.91
CA SER A 176 -7.86 0.08 8.06
C SER A 176 -8.75 0.01 6.85
N GLU A 177 -8.98 1.15 6.20
CA GLU A 177 -10.05 1.24 5.21
C GLU A 177 -9.52 1.31 3.77
N SER A 178 -8.39 1.98 3.57
CA SER A 178 -7.90 2.30 2.23
C SER A 178 -7.49 1.08 1.39
N GLY A 179 -7.18 -0.05 2.05
CA GLY A 179 -6.62 -1.24 1.41
C GLY A 179 -5.15 -1.08 0.98
N ALA A 180 -4.52 0.08 1.21
CA ALA A 180 -3.14 0.33 0.82
C ALA A 180 -2.18 -0.61 1.54
N PRO A 181 -1.16 -1.19 0.86
CA PRO A 181 0.01 -1.72 1.51
C PRO A 181 0.75 -0.57 2.22
N ALA A 182 0.45 -0.33 3.50
CA ALA A 182 0.92 0.84 4.23
C ALA A 182 2.08 0.52 5.16
N VAL A 183 3.15 1.32 5.07
CA VAL A 183 4.22 1.40 6.07
C VAL A 183 4.03 2.68 6.86
N VAL A 184 3.89 2.56 8.15
CA VAL A 184 3.58 3.69 9.02
C VAL A 184 4.64 3.89 10.09
N GLN A 185 4.89 5.14 10.40
CA GLN A 185 5.88 5.53 11.38
C GLN A 185 5.37 6.70 12.21
N ARG A 186 5.27 6.51 13.51
CA ARG A 186 5.10 7.59 14.49
C ARG A 186 6.38 7.75 15.30
N GLN A 187 6.83 8.97 15.51
CA GLN A 187 8.07 9.27 16.23
C GLN A 187 7.86 10.39 17.22
N PRO A 188 8.59 10.37 18.34
CA PRO A 188 8.69 11.56 19.20
C PRO A 188 9.17 12.76 18.38
N GLY A 189 8.53 13.90 18.55
CA GLY A 189 8.86 15.14 17.84
C GLY A 189 7.65 15.82 17.23
N GLY A 190 7.87 17.01 16.67
CA GLY A 190 6.84 17.85 16.10
C GLY A 190 6.69 17.73 14.59
N HIS A 191 6.30 18.83 13.96
CA HIS A 191 6.05 18.95 12.51
C HIS A 191 7.35 19.14 11.72
N GLN A 192 8.21 18.11 11.68
CA GLN A 192 9.51 18.19 11.02
C GLN A 192 10.00 16.83 10.54
N LEU A 193 10.74 16.82 9.43
CA LEU A 193 11.46 15.64 8.96
C LEU A 193 12.65 15.36 9.89
N THR A 194 12.71 14.16 10.44
CA THR A 194 13.83 13.69 11.26
C THR A 194 14.79 12.84 10.43
N ARG A 195 16.04 12.71 10.88
CA ARG A 195 17.01 11.79 10.23
C ARG A 195 16.45 10.35 10.14
N SER A 196 15.71 9.94 11.16
CA SER A 196 15.08 8.61 11.18
C SER A 196 13.97 8.49 10.15
N SER A 197 13.09 9.49 10.03
CA SER A 197 12.02 9.45 9.02
C SER A 197 12.58 9.49 7.60
N ILE A 198 13.64 10.27 7.34
CA ILE A 198 14.31 10.32 6.03
C ILE A 198 14.96 8.98 5.71
N ARG A 199 15.65 8.33 6.67
CA ARG A 199 16.23 7.00 6.47
C ARG A 199 15.18 5.95 6.12
N HIS A 200 14.08 5.86 6.88
CA HIS A 200 13.02 4.89 6.62
C HIS A 200 12.28 5.19 5.29
N LEU A 201 12.09 6.46 4.95
CA LEU A 201 11.60 6.86 3.63
C LEU A 201 12.53 6.34 2.52
N GLY A 202 13.85 6.51 2.69
CA GLY A 202 14.85 6.01 1.74
C GLY A 202 14.80 4.49 1.61
N GLU A 203 14.71 3.76 2.71
CA GLU A 203 14.56 2.30 2.72
C GLU A 203 13.27 1.88 1.99
N TRP A 204 12.14 2.55 2.26
CA TRP A 204 10.88 2.27 1.59
C TRP A 204 10.95 2.55 0.08
N ILE A 205 11.53 3.68 -0.34
CA ILE A 205 11.73 3.98 -1.77
C ILE A 205 12.61 2.91 -2.41
N ALA A 206 13.73 2.50 -1.79
CA ALA A 206 14.60 1.46 -2.32
C ALA A 206 13.85 0.14 -2.55
N HIS A 207 13.02 -0.27 -1.62
CA HIS A 207 12.16 -1.44 -1.77
C HIS A 207 11.16 -1.28 -2.92
N ARG A 208 10.55 -0.09 -3.09
CA ARG A 208 9.65 0.18 -4.22
C ARG A 208 10.36 0.10 -5.56
N LEU A 209 11.57 0.65 -5.64
CA LEU A 209 12.38 0.60 -6.87
C LEU A 209 12.76 -0.84 -7.22
N ALA A 210 13.22 -1.62 -6.26
CA ALA A 210 13.53 -3.04 -6.47
C ALA A 210 12.30 -3.83 -6.95
N PHE A 211 11.11 -3.54 -6.40
CA PHE A 211 9.87 -4.16 -6.87
C PHE A 211 9.54 -3.77 -8.32
N ILE A 212 9.68 -2.48 -8.67
CA ILE A 212 9.43 -1.97 -10.02
C ILE A 212 10.40 -2.60 -11.04
N ASP A 213 11.67 -2.76 -10.68
CA ASP A 213 12.69 -3.37 -11.56
C ASP A 213 12.37 -4.84 -11.85
N HIS A 214 11.83 -5.57 -10.88
CA HIS A 214 11.50 -6.99 -11.06
C HIS A 214 10.14 -7.23 -11.73
N HIS A 215 9.17 -6.32 -11.57
CA HIS A 215 7.76 -6.56 -11.93
C HIS A 215 7.21 -5.53 -12.94
N GLY A 216 8.02 -4.56 -13.34
CA GLY A 216 7.58 -3.40 -14.13
C GLY A 216 6.88 -2.34 -13.26
N ALA A 217 6.45 -1.25 -13.90
CA ALA A 217 5.60 -0.25 -13.25
C ALA A 217 4.38 -0.94 -12.64
N ALA A 218 3.91 -0.43 -11.49
CA ALA A 218 2.77 -1.01 -10.76
C ALA A 218 1.70 -1.54 -11.72
N PRO A 219 1.12 -2.71 -11.45
CA PRO A 219 0.15 -3.26 -12.37
C PRO A 219 -0.90 -2.19 -12.67
N ALA A 220 -1.15 -1.97 -13.96
CA ALA A 220 -2.36 -1.28 -14.36
C ALA A 220 -3.52 -1.92 -13.58
N ALA A 221 -4.51 -1.11 -13.18
CA ALA A 221 -5.72 -1.68 -12.57
C ALA A 221 -6.12 -2.90 -13.38
N PRO A 222 -6.50 -4.01 -12.74
CA PRO A 222 -6.80 -5.22 -13.45
C PRO A 222 -7.92 -4.94 -14.46
N THR A 223 -7.53 -4.71 -15.70
CA THR A 223 -8.42 -4.73 -16.87
C THR A 223 -8.66 -6.17 -17.28
N ALA A 224 -7.88 -7.10 -16.74
CA ALA A 224 -8.11 -8.54 -16.84
C ALA A 224 -8.74 -9.01 -15.52
N GLN A 225 -9.87 -9.64 -15.61
CA GLN A 225 -10.54 -10.33 -14.51
C GLN A 225 -9.55 -11.33 -13.89
N VAL A 226 -9.25 -11.19 -12.59
CA VAL A 226 -8.34 -12.10 -11.89
C VAL A 226 -8.99 -13.47 -11.88
N THR A 227 -8.35 -14.44 -12.50
CA THR A 227 -8.85 -15.81 -12.54
C THR A 227 -8.40 -16.57 -11.29
N TRP A 228 -9.36 -17.22 -10.63
CA TRP A 228 -9.14 -18.07 -9.47
C TRP A 228 -9.40 -19.56 -9.83
N PRO A 229 -8.42 -20.27 -10.40
CA PRO A 229 -8.61 -21.67 -10.82
C PRO A 229 -8.96 -22.60 -9.66
N THR A 230 -8.71 -22.17 -8.43
CA THR A 230 -9.00 -22.89 -7.18
C THR A 230 -10.43 -22.66 -6.66
N LEU A 231 -11.20 -21.78 -7.29
CA LEU A 231 -12.60 -21.51 -6.97
C LEU A 231 -13.53 -22.00 -8.08
N HIS A 232 -14.73 -22.46 -7.69
CA HIS A 232 -15.65 -23.15 -8.60
C HIS A 232 -16.03 -22.31 -9.84
N ASP A 233 -16.27 -21.00 -9.65
CA ASP A 233 -16.68 -20.10 -10.74
C ASP A 233 -15.48 -19.39 -11.40
N GLY A 234 -14.25 -19.71 -10.97
CA GLY A 234 -13.05 -19.07 -11.47
C GLY A 234 -12.89 -17.61 -11.02
N GLU A 235 -13.74 -17.13 -10.12
CA GLU A 235 -13.74 -15.77 -9.60
C GLU A 235 -13.85 -15.77 -8.08
N LEU A 236 -13.17 -14.82 -7.42
CA LEU A 236 -13.34 -14.60 -5.99
C LEU A 236 -14.65 -13.83 -5.76
N PRO A 237 -15.60 -14.33 -4.95
CA PRO A 237 -16.83 -13.60 -4.65
C PRO A 237 -16.57 -12.43 -3.71
N GLU A 238 -17.47 -11.46 -3.65
CA GLU A 238 -17.46 -10.41 -2.61
C GLU A 238 -17.78 -11.03 -1.24
N ARG A 239 -16.98 -10.69 -0.21
CA ARG A 239 -17.28 -11.11 1.16
C ARG A 239 -18.43 -10.30 1.73
N SER A 240 -19.44 -10.96 2.27
CA SER A 240 -20.62 -10.32 2.84
C SER A 240 -20.35 -9.68 4.21
N GLY A 241 -20.96 -8.50 4.44
CA GLY A 241 -20.91 -7.80 5.73
C GLY A 241 -19.66 -6.95 5.96
N PRO A 242 -19.52 -6.36 7.15
CA PRO A 242 -18.39 -5.51 7.49
C PRO A 242 -17.10 -6.32 7.61
N ARG A 243 -15.97 -5.69 7.35
CA ARG A 243 -14.65 -6.30 7.58
C ARG A 243 -14.41 -6.48 9.07
N PRO A 244 -13.72 -7.57 9.50
CA PRO A 244 -13.30 -7.73 10.89
C PRO A 244 -12.37 -6.61 11.36
N GLU A 245 -12.40 -6.30 12.64
CA GLU A 245 -11.35 -5.55 13.30
C GLU A 245 -10.08 -6.42 13.39
N VAL A 246 -8.93 -5.79 13.19
CA VAL A 246 -7.63 -6.45 13.17
C VAL A 246 -6.66 -5.62 13.99
N SER A 247 -5.82 -6.27 14.80
CA SER A 247 -4.78 -5.58 15.58
C SER A 247 -3.84 -4.77 14.68
N TRP A 248 -3.46 -3.59 15.16
CA TRP A 248 -2.58 -2.65 14.47
C TRP A 248 -1.10 -2.84 14.82
N THR A 249 -0.83 -3.80 15.67
CA THR A 249 0.52 -4.13 16.16
C THR A 249 0.93 -5.51 15.66
N ILE A 250 2.21 -5.80 15.76
CA ILE A 250 2.70 -7.17 15.62
C ILE A 250 2.59 -7.85 17.00
N PRO A 251 1.97 -8.99 17.02
CA PRO A 251 1.39 -9.81 15.94
C PRO A 251 0.11 -9.19 15.34
N GLN A 252 -0.04 -9.29 14.01
CA GLN A 252 -1.28 -8.92 13.34
C GLN A 252 -2.30 -10.04 13.52
N GLN A 253 -3.42 -9.75 14.21
CA GLN A 253 -4.44 -10.73 14.59
C GLN A 253 -5.84 -10.19 14.31
N GLN A 254 -6.78 -11.09 14.00
CA GLN A 254 -8.20 -10.76 13.86
C GLN A 254 -8.84 -10.69 15.26
N GLU A 255 -9.45 -9.55 15.58
CA GLU A 255 -10.00 -9.26 16.92
C GLU A 255 -11.51 -9.47 17.00
N THR A 256 -12.20 -9.40 15.86
CA THR A 256 -13.66 -9.63 15.76
C THR A 256 -13.99 -10.62 14.68
N GLN A 257 -15.18 -11.21 14.71
CA GLN A 257 -15.66 -12.20 13.75
C GLN A 257 -14.72 -13.42 13.62
N SER A 258 -14.09 -13.84 14.70
CA SER A 258 -13.18 -15.00 14.72
C SER A 258 -13.88 -16.25 14.18
N SER A 259 -13.11 -17.06 13.46
CA SER A 259 -13.61 -18.31 12.89
C SER A 259 -14.02 -19.31 13.99
N PRO A 260 -15.15 -20.01 13.84
CA PRO A 260 -15.51 -21.10 14.77
C PRO A 260 -14.44 -22.21 14.78
N ALA A 261 -14.14 -22.76 15.94
CA ALA A 261 -13.08 -23.75 16.13
C ALA A 261 -13.20 -24.96 15.20
N HIS A 262 -14.44 -25.45 14.97
CA HIS A 262 -14.65 -26.58 14.05
C HIS A 262 -14.32 -26.26 12.59
N LEU A 263 -14.49 -25.01 12.15
CA LEU A 263 -14.08 -24.58 10.80
C LEU A 263 -12.57 -24.42 10.71
N GLN A 264 -11.93 -23.94 11.78
CA GLN A 264 -10.47 -23.85 11.85
C GLN A 264 -9.81 -25.23 11.77
N GLU A 265 -10.30 -26.24 12.50
CA GLU A 265 -9.79 -27.60 12.43
C GLU A 265 -9.98 -28.23 11.07
N ARG A 266 -11.16 -28.05 10.47
CA ARG A 266 -11.42 -28.53 9.11
C ARG A 266 -10.53 -27.84 8.08
N LEU A 267 -10.30 -26.53 8.23
CA LEU A 267 -9.41 -25.79 7.34
C LEU A 267 -7.98 -26.29 7.47
N MET A 268 -7.49 -26.52 8.67
CA MET A 268 -6.19 -27.10 8.94
C MET A 268 -6.04 -28.48 8.29
N GLU A 269 -7.03 -29.36 8.43
CA GLU A 269 -7.01 -30.71 7.82
C GLU A 269 -7.07 -30.63 6.29
N ALA A 270 -7.86 -29.73 5.73
CA ALA A 270 -7.95 -29.55 4.29
C ALA A 270 -6.63 -29.03 3.70
N ILE A 271 -5.98 -28.08 4.34
CA ILE A 271 -4.67 -27.58 3.91
C ILE A 271 -3.59 -28.65 4.06
N ARG A 272 -3.60 -29.41 5.15
CA ARG A 272 -2.70 -30.54 5.37
C ARG A 272 -2.79 -31.61 4.28
N ALA A 273 -3.99 -31.77 3.69
CA ALA A 273 -4.22 -32.75 2.63
C ALA A 273 -3.70 -32.30 1.25
N LEU A 274 -3.29 -31.05 1.09
CA LEU A 274 -2.68 -30.57 -0.16
C LEU A 274 -1.32 -31.28 -0.39
N ALA A 275 -0.96 -31.44 -1.65
CA ALA A 275 0.23 -32.20 -2.02
C ALA A 275 1.53 -31.57 -1.45
N GLY A 276 2.34 -32.38 -0.79
CA GLY A 276 3.64 -31.97 -0.26
C GLY A 276 3.61 -31.07 0.98
N VAL A 277 2.42 -30.79 1.54
CA VAL A 277 2.30 -29.92 2.71
C VAL A 277 2.69 -30.63 3.99
N GLU A 278 3.62 -30.04 4.72
CA GLU A 278 3.95 -30.38 6.10
C GLU A 278 3.40 -29.33 7.07
N VAL A 279 2.84 -29.81 8.19
CA VAL A 279 2.28 -28.96 9.26
C VAL A 279 3.22 -28.97 10.45
N GLY A 280 3.57 -27.78 10.92
CA GLY A 280 4.40 -27.58 12.11
C GLY A 280 4.12 -26.24 12.78
N PRO A 281 4.86 -25.90 13.85
CA PRO A 281 4.80 -24.55 14.39
C PRO A 281 5.26 -23.51 13.35
N SER A 282 4.50 -22.42 13.19
CA SER A 282 4.93 -21.31 12.32
C SER A 282 6.27 -20.73 12.79
N ARG A 283 7.12 -20.35 11.84
CA ARG A 283 8.43 -19.74 12.10
C ARG A 283 8.40 -18.22 12.18
N ILE A 284 7.27 -17.60 11.86
CA ILE A 284 7.13 -16.12 11.79
C ILE A 284 5.93 -15.59 12.60
N SER A 285 5.03 -16.47 13.05
CA SER A 285 3.79 -16.10 13.71
C SER A 285 3.86 -16.23 15.24
N VAL A 286 2.73 -16.02 15.90
CA VAL A 286 2.56 -16.13 17.36
C VAL A 286 2.69 -17.58 17.85
N PRO A 287 3.05 -17.81 19.13
CA PRO A 287 2.99 -19.13 19.72
C PRO A 287 1.62 -19.79 19.54
N GLY A 288 1.60 -21.04 19.11
CA GLY A 288 0.38 -21.79 18.82
C GLY A 288 -0.12 -21.68 17.37
N ALA A 289 0.43 -20.78 16.57
CA ALA A 289 0.13 -20.74 15.13
C ALA A 289 0.68 -21.98 14.41
N ARG A 290 -0.11 -22.51 13.49
CA ARG A 290 0.21 -23.71 12.69
C ARG A 290 0.71 -23.29 11.31
N GLY A 291 2.00 -23.50 11.03
CA GLY A 291 2.63 -23.23 9.73
C GLY A 291 2.43 -24.38 8.76
N PHE A 292 2.27 -24.03 7.49
CA PHE A 292 2.17 -24.94 6.35
C PHE A 292 3.36 -24.71 5.43
N ALA A 293 4.17 -25.75 5.21
CA ALA A 293 5.42 -25.66 4.49
C ALA A 293 5.51 -26.69 3.37
N LEU A 294 6.28 -26.37 2.32
CA LEU A 294 6.69 -27.26 1.26
C LEU A 294 8.21 -27.46 1.31
N HIS A 295 8.69 -28.69 1.23
CA HIS A 295 10.13 -28.97 1.12
C HIS A 295 10.66 -28.76 -0.30
N GLU A 296 9.82 -29.02 -1.28
CA GLU A 296 10.10 -28.79 -2.70
C GLU A 296 9.05 -27.81 -3.23
N GLY A 297 9.48 -26.69 -3.77
CA GLY A 297 8.58 -25.63 -4.22
C GLY A 297 9.23 -24.74 -5.27
N SER A 298 8.57 -23.63 -5.54
CA SER A 298 9.00 -22.60 -6.48
C SER A 298 10.35 -21.99 -6.08
N ASP A 299 11.16 -21.64 -7.07
CA ASP A 299 12.36 -20.80 -6.87
C ASP A 299 12.03 -19.35 -6.52
N ASP A 300 10.77 -18.94 -6.70
CA ASP A 300 10.31 -17.59 -6.35
C ASP A 300 10.18 -17.43 -4.83
N GLN A 301 11.12 -16.73 -4.23
CA GLN A 301 11.14 -16.43 -2.79
C GLN A 301 9.91 -15.65 -2.32
N GLN A 302 9.19 -15.00 -3.22
CA GLN A 302 7.98 -14.23 -2.88
C GLN A 302 6.75 -15.13 -2.67
N ALA A 303 6.82 -16.38 -3.11
CA ALA A 303 5.78 -17.39 -2.92
C ALA A 303 5.72 -17.93 -1.48
N PHE A 304 6.64 -17.49 -0.61
CA PHE A 304 6.76 -17.99 0.76
C PHE A 304 6.72 -16.86 1.80
N LEU A 305 6.12 -17.14 2.94
CA LEU A 305 6.20 -16.29 4.15
C LEU A 305 7.59 -16.39 4.80
N VAL A 306 8.16 -17.61 4.81
CA VAL A 306 9.50 -17.91 5.30
C VAL A 306 10.21 -18.81 4.29
N PRO A 307 10.87 -18.26 3.27
CA PRO A 307 11.49 -19.04 2.20
C PRO A 307 12.47 -20.11 2.67
N GLN A 308 13.22 -19.85 3.75
CA GLN A 308 14.26 -20.74 4.28
C GLN A 308 13.73 -22.10 4.75
N VAL A 309 12.44 -22.19 5.05
CA VAL A 309 11.77 -23.42 5.50
C VAL A 309 10.56 -23.77 4.64
N GLY A 310 10.33 -23.05 3.55
CA GLY A 310 9.22 -23.29 2.63
C GLY A 310 7.84 -22.99 3.21
N GLU A 311 7.73 -22.19 4.30
CA GLU A 311 6.43 -21.82 4.89
C GLU A 311 5.73 -20.85 3.96
N PHE A 312 4.61 -21.26 3.34
CA PHE A 312 3.82 -20.46 2.41
C PHE A 312 2.55 -19.88 3.04
N ALA A 313 2.09 -20.49 4.13
CA ALA A 313 0.93 -20.05 4.88
C ALA A 313 1.04 -20.43 6.36
N HIS A 314 0.29 -19.76 7.24
CA HIS A 314 0.03 -20.23 8.60
C HIS A 314 -1.37 -19.81 9.07
N LEU A 315 -1.93 -20.64 9.95
CA LEU A 315 -3.19 -20.41 10.63
C LEU A 315 -2.93 -19.95 12.07
N HIS A 316 -3.55 -18.86 12.47
CA HIS A 316 -3.48 -18.32 13.83
C HIS A 316 -4.19 -19.22 14.84
N PRO A 317 -3.88 -19.06 16.16
CA PRO A 317 -4.55 -19.82 17.22
C PRO A 317 -6.06 -19.62 17.29
N ASP A 318 -6.73 -20.49 18.01
CA ASP A 318 -8.19 -20.67 18.07
C ASP A 318 -8.99 -19.40 18.39
N HIS A 319 -8.41 -18.46 19.14
CA HIS A 319 -9.08 -17.19 19.48
C HIS A 319 -9.17 -16.20 18.32
N ASP A 320 -8.36 -16.40 17.28
CA ASP A 320 -8.25 -15.56 16.08
C ASP A 320 -8.79 -16.32 14.84
N GLY A 321 -8.12 -17.41 14.44
CA GLY A 321 -8.53 -18.27 13.34
C GLY A 321 -8.36 -17.66 11.93
N SER A 322 -7.71 -16.49 11.82
CA SER A 322 -7.28 -15.94 10.54
C SER A 322 -5.97 -16.58 10.05
N LEU A 323 -5.60 -16.33 8.81
CA LEU A 323 -4.39 -16.87 8.21
C LEU A 323 -3.48 -15.75 7.69
N HIS A 324 -2.19 -16.05 7.61
CA HIS A 324 -1.33 -15.35 6.66
C HIS A 324 -0.97 -16.30 5.51
N VAL A 325 -0.95 -15.74 4.30
CA VAL A 325 -0.64 -16.48 3.07
C VAL A 325 0.23 -15.63 2.14
N ALA A 326 1.03 -16.27 1.28
CA ALA A 326 1.71 -15.61 0.19
C ALA A 326 0.93 -15.83 -1.11
N LEU A 327 0.55 -14.77 -1.81
CA LEU A 327 -0.21 -14.82 -3.06
C LEU A 327 0.53 -14.07 -4.17
N PRO A 328 0.25 -14.38 -5.46
CA PRO A 328 0.58 -13.48 -6.54
C PRO A 328 0.00 -12.08 -6.29
N PRO A 329 0.69 -10.99 -6.65
CA PRO A 329 0.26 -9.63 -6.33
C PRO A 329 -1.14 -9.23 -6.80
N ASP A 330 -1.58 -9.72 -7.95
CA ASP A 330 -2.92 -9.50 -8.51
C ASP A 330 -4.01 -10.22 -7.70
N MET A 331 -3.77 -11.46 -7.29
CA MET A 331 -4.67 -12.20 -6.39
C MET A 331 -4.73 -11.55 -5.00
N ALA A 332 -3.58 -11.12 -4.46
CA ALA A 332 -3.53 -10.40 -3.18
C ALA A 332 -4.37 -9.12 -3.21
N ALA A 333 -4.30 -8.40 -4.33
CA ALA A 333 -5.09 -7.21 -4.58
C ALA A 333 -6.59 -7.52 -4.63
N ASP A 334 -6.99 -8.59 -5.31
CA ASP A 334 -8.39 -9.03 -5.43
C ASP A 334 -8.96 -9.47 -4.07
N VAL A 335 -8.18 -10.23 -3.26
CA VAL A 335 -8.52 -10.58 -1.86
C VAL A 335 -8.82 -9.32 -1.03
N SER A 336 -7.98 -8.30 -1.17
CA SER A 336 -8.15 -7.04 -0.46
C SER A 336 -9.37 -6.26 -0.95
N ALA A 337 -9.56 -6.14 -2.27
CA ALA A 337 -10.67 -5.42 -2.89
C ALA A 337 -12.01 -6.04 -2.48
N LYS A 338 -12.13 -7.37 -2.56
CA LYS A 338 -13.35 -8.13 -2.28
C LYS A 338 -13.59 -8.43 -0.79
N GLY A 339 -12.76 -7.89 0.10
CA GLY A 339 -13.01 -7.90 1.54
C GLY A 339 -12.66 -9.20 2.27
N TRP A 340 -11.90 -10.12 1.64
CA TRP A 340 -11.47 -11.39 2.24
C TRP A 340 -10.23 -11.29 3.10
N GLY A 341 -9.49 -10.20 3.01
CA GLY A 341 -8.27 -10.01 3.75
C GLY A 341 -7.72 -8.61 3.61
N ARG A 342 -6.50 -8.45 4.07
CA ARG A 342 -5.74 -7.20 3.96
C ARG A 342 -4.25 -7.50 3.84
N PRO A 343 -3.46 -6.62 3.22
CA PRO A 343 -2.01 -6.76 3.21
C PRO A 343 -1.46 -6.79 4.63
N HIS A 344 -0.47 -7.65 4.88
CA HIS A 344 0.32 -7.57 6.10
C HIS A 344 1.01 -6.20 6.16
N MET A 345 1.16 -5.62 7.35
CA MET A 345 1.72 -4.27 7.51
C MET A 345 3.14 -4.09 6.93
N TRP A 346 3.86 -5.18 6.70
CA TRP A 346 5.19 -5.19 6.07
C TRP A 346 5.17 -5.71 4.62
N ALA A 347 4.01 -6.01 4.07
CA ALA A 347 3.90 -6.42 2.67
C ALA A 347 4.45 -5.34 1.74
N GLY A 348 5.25 -5.75 0.77
CA GLY A 348 5.93 -4.82 -0.16
C GLY A 348 7.06 -3.98 0.45
N THR A 349 7.46 -4.25 1.72
CA THR A 349 8.57 -3.55 2.38
C THR A 349 9.61 -4.52 2.96
N ARG A 350 9.25 -5.30 3.96
CA ARG A 350 10.10 -6.33 4.58
C ARG A 350 9.69 -7.73 4.15
N LEU A 351 8.45 -7.88 3.66
CA LEU A 351 7.85 -9.13 3.24
C LEU A 351 7.37 -8.99 1.79
N SER A 352 7.10 -10.13 1.14
CA SER A 352 6.53 -10.18 -0.20
C SER A 352 5.32 -9.25 -0.33
N PRO A 353 5.12 -8.56 -1.47
CA PRO A 353 3.92 -7.76 -1.73
C PRO A 353 2.62 -8.56 -1.60
N GLY A 354 2.67 -9.86 -1.90
CA GLY A 354 1.56 -10.78 -1.77
C GLY A 354 1.38 -11.38 -0.36
N PHE A 355 2.10 -10.89 0.66
CA PHE A 355 1.92 -11.34 2.03
C PHE A 355 0.64 -10.78 2.62
N MET A 356 -0.40 -11.62 2.68
CA MET A 356 -1.75 -11.23 3.06
C MET A 356 -2.18 -11.84 4.38
N MET A 357 -2.90 -11.09 5.19
CA MET A 357 -3.80 -11.63 6.20
C MET A 357 -5.14 -11.92 5.53
N VAL A 358 -5.60 -13.16 5.63
CA VAL A 358 -6.91 -13.63 5.17
C VAL A 358 -7.78 -13.87 6.41
N TYR A 359 -8.98 -13.33 6.40
CA TYR A 359 -9.91 -13.49 7.52
C TYR A 359 -10.39 -14.93 7.64
N GLY A 360 -10.48 -15.41 8.88
CA GLY A 360 -11.01 -16.74 9.15
C GLY A 360 -12.47 -16.90 8.70
N PRO A 361 -12.87 -18.08 8.19
CA PRO A 361 -14.24 -18.30 7.72
C PRO A 361 -15.23 -18.34 8.87
N ARG A 362 -16.40 -17.71 8.69
CA ARG A 362 -17.51 -17.66 9.66
C ARG A 362 -18.51 -18.81 9.50
N ASP A 363 -18.60 -19.32 8.28
CA ASP A 363 -19.57 -20.34 7.86
C ASP A 363 -19.00 -21.22 6.72
N GLU A 364 -19.83 -22.12 6.20
CA GLU A 364 -19.43 -23.09 5.16
C GLU A 364 -19.11 -22.44 3.82
N ASP A 365 -19.83 -21.40 3.42
CA ASP A 365 -19.60 -20.71 2.15
C ASP A 365 -18.27 -19.96 2.19
N GLU A 366 -17.99 -19.27 3.31
CA GLU A 366 -16.70 -18.63 3.55
C GLU A 366 -15.57 -19.67 3.69
N PHE A 367 -15.82 -20.84 4.27
CA PHE A 367 -14.85 -21.92 4.36
C PHE A 367 -14.37 -22.35 2.96
N VAL A 368 -15.28 -22.56 2.02
CA VAL A 368 -14.93 -22.94 0.64
C VAL A 368 -14.07 -21.87 -0.02
N THR A 369 -14.45 -20.60 0.16
CA THR A 369 -13.72 -19.47 -0.42
C THR A 369 -12.33 -19.31 0.20
N VAL A 370 -12.21 -19.36 1.53
CA VAL A 370 -10.91 -19.23 2.23
C VAL A 370 -10.00 -20.40 1.88
N LEU A 371 -10.52 -21.63 1.80
CA LEU A 371 -9.74 -22.79 1.35
C LEU A 371 -9.24 -22.58 -0.09
N GLY A 372 -10.07 -22.04 -0.98
CA GLY A 372 -9.67 -21.69 -2.35
C GLY A 372 -8.52 -20.68 -2.39
N ILE A 373 -8.57 -19.66 -1.53
CA ILE A 373 -7.49 -18.66 -1.40
C ILE A 373 -6.18 -19.33 -0.93
N VAL A 374 -6.24 -20.21 0.07
CA VAL A 374 -5.04 -20.90 0.57
C VAL A 374 -4.52 -21.91 -0.46
N THR A 375 -5.41 -22.55 -1.21
CA THR A 375 -5.00 -23.45 -2.31
C THR A 375 -4.29 -22.68 -3.43
N ALA A 376 -4.69 -21.45 -3.72
CA ALA A 376 -3.97 -20.58 -4.66
C ALA A 376 -2.58 -20.22 -4.15
N SER A 377 -2.45 -19.94 -2.85
CA SER A 377 -1.14 -19.74 -2.20
C SER A 377 -0.24 -21.00 -2.30
N HIS A 378 -0.81 -22.19 -2.07
CA HIS A 378 -0.11 -23.44 -2.25
C HIS A 378 0.35 -23.65 -3.70
N ALA A 379 -0.50 -23.37 -4.69
CA ALA A 379 -0.16 -23.48 -6.11
C ALA A 379 1.00 -22.52 -6.48
N TYR A 380 0.96 -21.31 -5.98
CA TYR A 380 2.05 -20.33 -6.15
C TYR A 380 3.36 -20.82 -5.53
N ALA A 381 3.31 -21.31 -4.30
CA ALA A 381 4.47 -21.85 -3.60
C ALA A 381 5.03 -23.14 -4.23
N SER A 382 4.18 -23.98 -4.80
CA SER A 382 4.62 -25.22 -5.50
C SER A 382 5.12 -24.99 -6.92
N GLY A 383 4.94 -23.78 -7.48
CA GLY A 383 5.26 -23.48 -8.88
C GLY A 383 4.36 -24.23 -9.87
N THR A 384 3.21 -24.73 -9.42
CA THR A 384 2.23 -25.42 -10.27
C THR A 384 1.18 -24.44 -10.76
N ASP A 385 0.85 -24.54 -12.05
CA ASP A 385 -0.29 -23.81 -12.60
C ASP A 385 -1.57 -24.37 -11.95
N ALA A 386 -2.29 -23.56 -11.20
CA ALA A 386 -3.51 -23.97 -10.48
C ALA A 386 -4.65 -24.42 -11.45
N SER A 387 -4.42 -24.31 -12.76
CA SER A 387 -5.36 -24.67 -13.83
C SER A 387 -5.42 -26.16 -14.18
N VAL A 388 -4.64 -27.01 -13.49
CA VAL A 388 -4.60 -28.45 -13.78
C VAL A 388 -5.13 -29.25 -12.60
N ARG A 389 -6.44 -29.37 -12.46
CA ARG A 389 -7.15 -30.55 -11.91
C ARG A 389 -8.64 -30.50 -12.25
#